data_38b3bb7feb5437ee3d6316680303845c
#
_entry.id   38b3bb7feb5437ee3d6316680303845c
#
_cell.length_a   1.000
_cell.length_b   1.000
_cell.length_c   1.000
_cell.angle_alpha   90.00
_cell.angle_beta   90.00
_cell.angle_gamma   90.00
#
_symmetry.space_group_name_H-M   'P 1'
#
loop_
_entity.id
_entity.type
_entity.pdbx_description
1 polymer ?
#
loop_
_entity_poly.entity_id
_entity_poly.type
_entity_poly.pdbx_seq_one_letter_code
_entity_poly.pdbx_strand_id
1 'polypeptide(L)'
;MNLRNSIAIVTGGASGLGEATVRYFVGLGARVAVLDLQEGQGAALADEFPGRVKYIRTDVCDEAQVQAAIDQTLETFGAVHVAVSCAGIVEGSKVVGKSNGVFGPHPLDLFSKVIQVNLIGTFNIMRLAAFAMQWNTPNEEGERGVIINTSSVAAFDGQIGQTAYAASKGAIASMTLPAARDLASFGIRVMAIAPGIFETPMLAGLPEEVRESLGKQVPFPSRLGRPVEFARLAASIVENPMLNGEVIRLDGAIRMAPK
;
A
#
# COMPACT_ATOMS: atom_id res chain seq x y z
N MET A 1 17.49 -6.66 5.41
CA MET A 1 17.02 -7.73 4.46
C MET A 1 17.41 -7.35 3.05
N ASN A 2 17.54 -8.31 2.12
CA ASN A 2 17.86 -8.05 0.71
C ASN A 2 16.70 -8.56 -0.16
N LEU A 3 16.27 -7.79 -1.15
CA LEU A 3 15.19 -8.20 -2.07
C LEU A 3 15.58 -9.39 -2.94
N ARG A 4 16.86 -9.59 -3.22
CA ARG A 4 17.32 -10.74 -3.97
C ARG A 4 16.96 -12.04 -3.23
N ASN A 5 16.17 -12.87 -3.88
CA ASN A 5 15.59 -14.11 -3.35
C ASN A 5 14.53 -13.92 -2.23
N SER A 6 14.17 -12.70 -1.86
CA SER A 6 13.03 -12.47 -0.97
C SER A 6 11.71 -12.79 -1.66
N ILE A 7 10.71 -13.13 -0.84
CA ILE A 7 9.34 -13.38 -1.29
C ILE A 7 8.48 -12.27 -0.73
N ALA A 8 7.79 -11.56 -1.61
CA ALA A 8 6.91 -10.45 -1.25
C ALA A 8 5.44 -10.77 -1.56
N ILE A 9 4.54 -10.27 -0.74
CA ILE A 9 3.13 -10.08 -1.07
C ILE A 9 2.88 -8.59 -1.31
N VAL A 10 2.15 -8.27 -2.38
CA VAL A 10 1.75 -6.89 -2.71
C VAL A 10 0.26 -6.87 -2.95
N THR A 11 -0.50 -6.19 -2.07
CA THR A 11 -1.93 -5.97 -2.30
C THR A 11 -2.17 -4.77 -3.19
N GLY A 12 -3.25 -4.77 -3.97
CA GLY A 12 -3.44 -3.76 -5.02
C GLY A 12 -2.31 -3.83 -6.07
N GLY A 13 -1.68 -5.01 -6.21
CA GLY A 13 -0.49 -5.18 -7.02
C GLY A 13 -0.73 -5.27 -8.52
N ALA A 14 -1.98 -5.30 -8.98
CA ALA A 14 -2.33 -5.35 -10.39
C ALA A 14 -2.31 -3.98 -11.09
N SER A 15 -2.15 -2.87 -10.34
CA SER A 15 -2.15 -1.52 -10.92
C SER A 15 -1.35 -0.50 -10.08
N GLY A 16 -1.06 0.65 -10.65
CA GLY A 16 -0.56 1.85 -9.97
C GLY A 16 0.71 1.64 -9.14
N LEU A 17 0.67 2.06 -7.87
CA LEU A 17 1.82 1.95 -6.94
C LEU A 17 2.18 0.48 -6.66
N GLY A 18 1.16 -0.38 -6.52
CA GLY A 18 1.35 -1.81 -6.30
C GLY A 18 2.04 -2.49 -7.48
N GLU A 19 1.55 -2.29 -8.70
CA GLU A 19 2.16 -2.86 -9.91
C GLU A 19 3.61 -2.39 -10.08
N ALA A 20 3.88 -1.10 -9.90
CA ALA A 20 5.24 -0.58 -9.97
C ALA A 20 6.15 -1.22 -8.92
N THR A 21 5.62 -1.52 -7.71
CA THR A 21 6.35 -2.23 -6.67
C THR A 21 6.65 -3.66 -7.08
N VAL A 22 5.66 -4.39 -7.63
CA VAL A 22 5.84 -5.74 -8.14
C VAL A 22 6.97 -5.78 -9.18
N ARG A 23 6.87 -4.95 -10.23
CA ARG A 23 7.87 -4.88 -11.31
C ARG A 23 9.27 -4.55 -10.79
N TYR A 24 9.36 -3.59 -9.87
CA TYR A 24 10.65 -3.17 -9.32
C TYR A 24 11.28 -4.26 -8.46
N PHE A 25 10.49 -4.92 -7.60
CA PHE A 25 10.97 -6.00 -6.75
C PHE A 25 11.41 -7.22 -7.57
N VAL A 26 10.66 -7.60 -8.60
CA VAL A 26 11.04 -8.67 -9.54
C VAL A 26 12.35 -8.32 -10.24
N GLY A 27 12.52 -7.07 -10.68
CA GLY A 27 13.76 -6.56 -11.28
C GLY A 27 14.97 -6.67 -10.35
N LEU A 28 14.77 -6.61 -9.03
CA LEU A 28 15.80 -6.82 -8.01
C LEU A 28 15.97 -8.29 -7.60
N GLY A 29 15.24 -9.21 -8.22
CA GLY A 29 15.38 -10.65 -8.03
C GLY A 29 14.43 -11.26 -6.99
N ALA A 30 13.43 -10.54 -6.52
CA ALA A 30 12.37 -11.06 -5.66
C ALA A 30 11.38 -11.95 -6.44
N ARG A 31 10.64 -12.78 -5.70
CA ARG A 31 9.39 -13.42 -6.15
C ARG A 31 8.22 -12.73 -5.47
N VAL A 32 7.13 -12.50 -6.19
CA VAL A 32 6.04 -11.69 -5.68
C VAL A 32 4.69 -12.37 -5.89
N ALA A 33 3.89 -12.48 -4.84
CA ALA A 33 2.48 -12.78 -4.92
C ALA A 33 1.69 -11.46 -5.03
N VAL A 34 0.93 -11.30 -6.10
CA VAL A 34 0.05 -10.16 -6.38
C VAL A 34 -1.35 -10.49 -5.87
N LEU A 35 -1.80 -9.78 -4.86
CA LEU A 35 -3.11 -9.92 -4.26
C LEU A 35 -4.00 -8.76 -4.73
N ASP A 36 -4.96 -9.04 -5.60
CA ASP A 36 -5.81 -8.00 -6.19
C ASP A 36 -7.18 -8.58 -6.59
N LEU A 37 -8.17 -7.71 -6.73
CA LEU A 37 -9.48 -8.06 -7.28
C LEU A 37 -9.48 -8.08 -8.83
N GLN A 38 -8.52 -7.42 -9.47
CA GLN A 38 -8.44 -7.21 -10.92
C GLN A 38 -7.76 -8.41 -11.61
N GLU A 39 -8.56 -9.41 -11.94
CA GLU A 39 -8.06 -10.69 -12.48
C GLU A 39 -7.29 -10.52 -13.79
N GLY A 40 -7.83 -9.78 -14.76
CA GLY A 40 -7.19 -9.65 -16.08
C GLY A 40 -5.80 -9.01 -16.02
N GLN A 41 -5.66 -7.93 -15.26
CA GLN A 41 -4.38 -7.22 -15.10
C GLN A 41 -3.40 -8.03 -14.24
N GLY A 42 -3.90 -8.66 -13.17
CA GLY A 42 -3.08 -9.50 -12.31
C GLY A 42 -2.55 -10.74 -13.01
N ALA A 43 -3.37 -11.41 -13.82
CA ALA A 43 -2.96 -12.55 -14.63
C ALA A 43 -1.93 -12.14 -15.69
N ALA A 44 -2.17 -11.04 -16.42
CA ALA A 44 -1.22 -10.53 -17.41
C ALA A 44 0.17 -10.22 -16.79
N LEU A 45 0.19 -9.66 -15.58
CA LEU A 45 1.43 -9.40 -14.87
C LEU A 45 2.15 -10.69 -14.45
N ALA A 46 1.42 -11.73 -14.07
CA ALA A 46 1.99 -13.04 -13.76
C ALA A 46 2.56 -13.73 -15.01
N ASP A 47 1.88 -13.61 -16.15
CA ASP A 47 2.33 -14.16 -17.43
C ASP A 47 3.59 -13.44 -17.95
N GLU A 48 3.76 -12.15 -17.66
CA GLU A 48 4.97 -11.40 -18.01
C GLU A 48 6.22 -11.86 -17.23
N PHE A 49 6.03 -12.37 -16.01
CA PHE A 49 7.12 -12.81 -15.13
C PHE A 49 6.95 -14.27 -14.66
N PRO A 50 6.98 -15.26 -15.57
CA PRO A 50 6.73 -16.65 -15.22
C PRO A 50 7.69 -17.16 -14.16
N GLY A 51 7.14 -17.84 -13.12
CA GLY A 51 7.88 -18.36 -11.99
C GLY A 51 8.39 -17.30 -10.99
N ARG A 52 8.19 -16.01 -11.28
CA ARG A 52 8.58 -14.91 -10.40
C ARG A 52 7.36 -14.21 -9.79
N VAL A 53 6.26 -14.10 -10.55
CA VAL A 53 5.01 -13.50 -10.09
C VAL A 53 3.92 -14.56 -10.08
N LYS A 54 3.12 -14.55 -9.02
CA LYS A 54 1.88 -15.31 -8.91
C LYS A 54 0.73 -14.36 -8.61
N TYR A 55 -0.29 -14.36 -9.43
CA TYR A 55 -1.52 -13.64 -9.13
C TYR A 55 -2.46 -14.51 -8.29
N ILE A 56 -3.07 -13.91 -7.27
CA ILE A 56 -4.07 -14.54 -6.41
C ILE A 56 -5.21 -13.53 -6.22
N ARG A 57 -6.39 -13.87 -6.73
CA ARG A 57 -7.57 -13.02 -6.53
C ARG A 57 -7.91 -12.95 -5.05
N THR A 58 -7.87 -11.74 -4.47
CA THR A 58 -8.02 -11.55 -3.02
C THR A 58 -8.75 -10.25 -2.71
N ASP A 59 -9.84 -10.34 -1.96
CA ASP A 59 -10.42 -9.19 -1.27
C ASP A 59 -9.74 -9.04 0.09
N VAL A 60 -9.07 -7.90 0.31
CA VAL A 60 -8.36 -7.63 1.58
C VAL A 60 -9.31 -7.52 2.78
N CYS A 61 -10.60 -7.26 2.52
CA CYS A 61 -11.65 -7.20 3.55
C CYS A 61 -12.11 -8.59 4.04
N ASP A 62 -11.80 -9.63 3.29
CA ASP A 62 -12.18 -11.02 3.59
C ASP A 62 -11.01 -11.76 4.22
N GLU A 63 -11.15 -12.10 5.50
CA GLU A 63 -10.10 -12.79 6.26
C GLU A 63 -9.73 -14.14 5.64
N ALA A 64 -10.72 -14.91 5.20
CA ALA A 64 -10.48 -16.24 4.66
C ALA A 64 -9.74 -16.17 3.31
N GLN A 65 -10.07 -15.21 2.45
CA GLN A 65 -9.36 -15.00 1.19
C GLN A 65 -7.91 -14.55 1.43
N VAL A 66 -7.67 -13.66 2.39
CA VAL A 66 -6.31 -13.23 2.75
C VAL A 66 -5.49 -14.39 3.31
N GLN A 67 -6.07 -15.18 4.22
CA GLN A 67 -5.38 -16.37 4.74
C GLN A 67 -5.03 -17.34 3.61
N ALA A 68 -6.00 -17.68 2.76
CA ALA A 68 -5.78 -18.56 1.62
C ALA A 68 -4.70 -18.03 0.65
N ALA A 69 -4.64 -16.71 0.45
CA ALA A 69 -3.60 -16.10 -0.40
C ALA A 69 -2.20 -16.20 0.21
N ILE A 70 -2.08 -16.06 1.52
CA ILE A 70 -0.82 -16.27 2.24
C ILE A 70 -0.41 -17.74 2.16
N ASP A 71 -1.33 -18.66 2.41
CA ASP A 71 -1.05 -20.10 2.33
C ASP A 71 -0.59 -20.51 0.93
N GLN A 72 -1.26 -20.04 -0.11
CA GLN A 72 -0.85 -20.27 -1.50
C GLN A 72 0.52 -19.65 -1.81
N THR A 73 0.87 -18.52 -1.19
CA THR A 73 2.19 -17.90 -1.33
C THR A 73 3.26 -18.77 -0.69
N LEU A 74 3.01 -19.29 0.51
CA LEU A 74 3.89 -20.22 1.22
C LEU A 74 4.07 -21.52 0.43
N GLU A 75 3.00 -22.11 -0.08
CA GLU A 75 3.05 -23.33 -0.91
C GLU A 75 3.87 -23.11 -2.20
N THR A 76 3.71 -21.94 -2.84
CA THR A 76 4.35 -21.67 -4.13
C THR A 76 5.81 -21.26 -4.00
N PHE A 77 6.13 -20.43 -3.01
CA PHE A 77 7.41 -19.76 -2.90
C PHE A 77 8.20 -20.15 -1.64
N GLY A 78 7.55 -20.73 -0.64
CA GLY A 78 8.17 -21.26 0.57
C GLY A 78 8.23 -20.32 1.77
N ALA A 79 8.01 -19.02 1.59
CA ALA A 79 8.06 -18.03 2.68
C ALA A 79 7.27 -16.75 2.33
N VAL A 80 7.13 -15.85 3.31
CA VAL A 80 6.75 -14.45 3.13
C VAL A 80 7.74 -13.59 3.90
N HIS A 81 8.53 -12.77 3.20
CA HIS A 81 9.55 -11.90 3.80
C HIS A 81 9.13 -10.44 3.82
N VAL A 82 8.38 -10.01 2.80
CA VAL A 82 7.95 -8.62 2.63
C VAL A 82 6.44 -8.58 2.40
N ALA A 83 5.74 -7.67 3.05
CA ALA A 83 4.34 -7.39 2.74
C ALA A 83 4.18 -5.90 2.44
N VAL A 84 3.65 -5.56 1.25
CA VAL A 84 3.38 -4.18 0.84
C VAL A 84 1.87 -4.01 0.61
N SER A 85 1.24 -3.18 1.42
CA SER A 85 -0.21 -2.93 1.36
C SER A 85 -0.49 -1.70 0.48
N CYS A 86 -0.83 -1.91 -0.80
CA CYS A 86 -1.22 -0.86 -1.73
C CYS A 86 -2.71 -0.86 -2.09
N ALA A 87 -3.47 -1.90 -1.71
CA ALA A 87 -4.91 -1.93 -1.91
C ALA A 87 -5.60 -0.79 -1.15
N GLY A 88 -6.49 -0.08 -1.82
CA GLY A 88 -7.23 1.02 -1.22
C GLY A 88 -8.12 1.73 -2.22
N ILE A 89 -9.10 2.47 -1.69
CA ILE A 89 -10.04 3.28 -2.45
C ILE A 89 -9.98 4.73 -1.99
N VAL A 90 -10.29 5.64 -2.90
CA VAL A 90 -10.51 7.06 -2.62
C VAL A 90 -11.94 7.38 -2.99
N GLU A 91 -12.79 7.57 -2.00
CA GLU A 91 -14.14 8.07 -2.21
C GLU A 91 -14.33 9.30 -1.32
N GLY A 92 -14.83 10.36 -1.91
CA GLY A 92 -14.97 11.66 -1.26
C GLY A 92 -16.42 12.09 -1.08
N SER A 93 -16.75 12.56 0.12
CA SER A 93 -18.00 13.24 0.42
C SER A 93 -17.79 14.22 1.56
N LYS A 94 -18.41 15.40 1.47
CA LYS A 94 -18.37 16.36 2.57
C LYS A 94 -19.18 15.85 3.77
N VAL A 95 -18.81 16.26 4.98
CA VAL A 95 -19.58 15.95 6.21
C VAL A 95 -21.05 16.39 6.07
N VAL A 96 -21.27 17.55 5.45
CA VAL A 96 -22.58 18.00 4.99
C VAL A 96 -22.42 18.55 3.58
N GLY A 97 -23.22 18.07 2.63
CA GLY A 97 -23.13 18.49 1.25
C GLY A 97 -24.01 17.68 0.30
N LYS A 98 -23.77 17.80 -1.00
CA LYS A 98 -24.44 16.97 -2.00
C LYS A 98 -23.65 15.67 -2.19
N SER A 99 -24.33 14.54 -2.05
CA SER A 99 -23.85 13.22 -2.44
C SER A 99 -24.86 12.60 -3.41
N ASN A 100 -24.43 12.19 -4.59
CA ASN A 100 -25.30 11.69 -5.66
C ASN A 100 -26.49 12.61 -5.99
N GLY A 101 -26.26 13.94 -5.97
CA GLY A 101 -27.28 14.95 -6.26
C GLY A 101 -28.19 15.31 -5.10
N VAL A 102 -28.19 14.57 -4.00
CA VAL A 102 -29.02 14.81 -2.80
C VAL A 102 -28.19 15.55 -1.76
N PHE A 103 -28.74 16.64 -1.23
CA PHE A 103 -28.13 17.39 -0.13
C PHE A 103 -28.44 16.71 1.21
N GLY A 104 -27.41 16.45 2.02
CA GLY A 104 -27.57 15.77 3.29
C GLY A 104 -26.25 15.59 4.05
N PRO A 105 -26.26 14.80 5.13
CA PRO A 105 -25.06 14.38 5.84
C PRO A 105 -24.24 13.42 4.99
N HIS A 106 -22.96 13.24 5.34
CA HIS A 106 -22.09 12.23 4.74
C HIS A 106 -22.73 10.84 4.88
N PRO A 107 -22.89 10.06 3.79
CA PRO A 107 -23.42 8.70 3.88
C PRO A 107 -22.52 7.81 4.75
N LEU A 108 -23.09 7.22 5.79
CA LEU A 108 -22.31 6.44 6.76
C LEU A 108 -21.77 5.12 6.15
N ASP A 109 -22.50 4.53 5.22
CA ASP A 109 -22.08 3.35 4.45
C ASP A 109 -20.84 3.65 3.59
N LEU A 110 -20.77 4.85 2.97
CA LEU A 110 -19.59 5.28 2.23
C LEU A 110 -18.38 5.46 3.16
N PHE A 111 -18.57 6.09 4.32
CA PHE A 111 -17.50 6.18 5.33
C PHE A 111 -17.02 4.80 5.75
N SER A 112 -17.96 3.92 6.10
CA SER A 112 -17.68 2.55 6.55
C SER A 112 -16.93 1.75 5.48
N LYS A 113 -17.32 1.87 4.20
CA LYS A 113 -16.65 1.21 3.07
C LYS A 113 -15.18 1.62 2.95
N VAL A 114 -14.90 2.94 3.05
CA VAL A 114 -13.52 3.45 2.99
C VAL A 114 -12.67 2.92 4.15
N ILE A 115 -13.22 2.93 5.37
CA ILE A 115 -12.54 2.36 6.54
C ILE A 115 -12.32 0.86 6.38
N GLN A 116 -13.31 0.12 5.90
CA GLN A 116 -13.23 -1.32 5.73
C GLN A 116 -12.11 -1.71 4.75
N VAL A 117 -12.04 -1.07 3.59
CA VAL A 117 -11.01 -1.40 2.59
C VAL A 117 -9.64 -0.89 3.03
N ASN A 118 -9.53 0.41 3.34
CA ASN A 118 -8.22 1.03 3.53
C ASN A 118 -7.57 0.68 4.87
N LEU A 119 -8.34 0.59 5.94
CA LEU A 119 -7.82 0.36 7.29
C LEU A 119 -7.94 -1.10 7.70
N ILE A 120 -9.15 -1.65 7.71
CA ILE A 120 -9.36 -3.04 8.16
C ILE A 120 -8.66 -4.00 7.23
N GLY A 121 -8.74 -3.79 5.89
CA GLY A 121 -8.04 -4.60 4.90
C GLY A 121 -6.52 -4.54 5.07
N THR A 122 -5.95 -3.35 5.29
CA THR A 122 -4.51 -3.19 5.58
C THR A 122 -4.10 -3.92 6.86
N PHE A 123 -4.88 -3.78 7.94
CA PHE A 123 -4.61 -4.47 9.20
C PHE A 123 -4.73 -5.99 9.06
N ASN A 124 -5.71 -6.47 8.28
CA ASN A 124 -5.89 -7.89 8.01
C ASN A 124 -4.66 -8.50 7.30
N ILE A 125 -4.14 -7.83 6.28
CA ILE A 125 -2.88 -8.24 5.62
C ILE A 125 -1.72 -8.20 6.61
N MET A 126 -1.56 -7.12 7.36
CA MET A 126 -0.44 -6.93 8.29
C MET A 126 -0.39 -8.05 9.33
N ARG A 127 -1.50 -8.35 10.01
CA ARG A 127 -1.54 -9.36 11.08
C ARG A 127 -1.29 -10.78 10.57
N LEU A 128 -1.87 -11.14 9.40
CA LEU A 128 -1.72 -12.49 8.84
C LEU A 128 -0.34 -12.67 8.19
N ALA A 129 0.21 -11.65 7.52
CA ALA A 129 1.58 -11.67 7.02
C ALA A 129 2.59 -11.77 8.18
N ALA A 130 2.41 -11.00 9.25
CA ALA A 130 3.27 -11.09 10.44
C ALA A 130 3.24 -12.49 11.06
N PHE A 131 2.05 -13.10 11.14
CA PHE A 131 1.91 -14.47 11.64
C PHE A 131 2.67 -15.48 10.76
N ALA A 132 2.67 -15.32 9.44
CA ALA A 132 3.49 -16.16 8.56
C ALA A 132 4.98 -15.87 8.71
N MET A 133 5.38 -14.60 8.78
CA MET A 133 6.78 -14.17 8.85
C MET A 133 7.51 -14.66 10.11
N GLN A 134 6.82 -14.82 11.25
CA GLN A 134 7.46 -15.24 12.50
C GLN A 134 8.15 -16.60 12.39
N TRP A 135 7.75 -17.43 11.43
CA TRP A 135 8.32 -18.75 11.20
C TRP A 135 9.51 -18.76 10.22
N ASN A 136 9.82 -17.62 9.62
CA ASN A 136 10.99 -17.51 8.76
C ASN A 136 12.29 -17.71 9.56
N THR A 137 13.29 -18.34 8.92
CA THR A 137 14.64 -18.31 9.47
C THR A 137 15.14 -16.87 9.51
N PRO A 138 15.57 -16.35 10.67
CA PRO A 138 16.08 -14.99 10.76
C PRO A 138 17.39 -14.84 9.97
N ASN A 139 17.63 -13.66 9.42
CA ASN A 139 18.93 -13.31 8.85
C ASN A 139 19.99 -13.05 9.94
N GLU A 140 21.19 -12.64 9.53
CA GLU A 140 22.32 -12.38 10.46
C GLU A 140 22.01 -11.31 11.52
N GLU A 141 21.07 -10.39 11.24
CA GLU A 141 20.61 -9.35 12.18
C GLU A 141 19.37 -9.76 12.99
N GLY A 142 18.90 -11.00 12.85
CA GLY A 142 17.68 -11.50 13.51
C GLY A 142 16.38 -11.09 12.82
N GLU A 143 16.45 -10.47 11.64
CA GLU A 143 15.26 -10.02 10.91
C GLU A 143 14.57 -11.16 10.17
N ARG A 144 13.24 -11.28 10.35
CA ARG A 144 12.38 -12.28 9.70
C ARG A 144 11.45 -11.69 8.65
N GLY A 145 11.16 -10.40 8.72
CA GLY A 145 10.26 -9.78 7.76
C GLY A 145 10.15 -8.27 7.90
N VAL A 146 9.54 -7.66 6.88
CA VAL A 146 9.20 -6.24 6.89
C VAL A 146 7.82 -6.01 6.25
N ILE A 147 7.02 -5.19 6.91
CA ILE A 147 5.68 -4.78 6.46
C ILE A 147 5.71 -3.30 6.12
N ILE A 148 5.22 -2.94 4.94
CA ILE A 148 5.17 -1.57 4.43
C ILE A 148 3.72 -1.25 4.09
N ASN A 149 3.11 -0.36 4.87
CA ASN A 149 1.73 0.06 4.66
C ASN A 149 1.68 1.38 3.87
N THR A 150 0.65 1.55 3.05
CA THR A 150 0.43 2.79 2.30
C THR A 150 -0.54 3.70 3.04
N SER A 151 0.00 4.73 3.70
CA SER A 151 -0.75 5.87 4.21
C SER A 151 -1.04 6.88 3.09
N SER A 152 -1.05 8.16 3.36
CA SER A 152 -1.17 9.27 2.40
C SER A 152 -0.79 10.58 3.07
N VAL A 153 -0.40 11.59 2.29
CA VAL A 153 -0.33 12.97 2.80
C VAL A 153 -1.68 13.45 3.34
N ALA A 154 -2.80 12.89 2.86
CA ALA A 154 -4.13 13.17 3.38
C ALA A 154 -4.33 12.77 4.86
N ALA A 155 -3.45 11.92 5.41
CA ALA A 155 -3.41 11.64 6.85
C ALA A 155 -3.07 12.89 7.68
N PHE A 156 -2.39 13.84 7.09
CA PHE A 156 -1.88 15.07 7.72
C PHE A 156 -2.53 16.33 7.15
N ASP A 157 -2.72 16.36 5.84
CA ASP A 157 -3.16 17.53 5.08
C ASP A 157 -4.46 17.23 4.30
N GLY A 158 -5.45 16.59 4.94
CA GLY A 158 -6.71 16.18 4.29
C GLY A 158 -7.50 17.35 3.70
N GLN A 159 -8.04 17.15 2.50
CA GLN A 159 -8.81 18.15 1.75
C GLN A 159 -10.32 18.06 2.06
N ILE A 160 -11.06 19.07 1.63
CA ILE A 160 -12.54 19.08 1.69
C ILE A 160 -13.08 17.83 0.98
N GLY A 161 -13.92 17.08 1.69
CA GLY A 161 -14.53 15.84 1.18
C GLY A 161 -13.73 14.59 1.48
N GLN A 162 -12.52 14.68 2.04
CA GLN A 162 -11.66 13.53 2.31
C GLN A 162 -11.76 12.97 3.74
N THR A 163 -12.82 13.30 4.52
CA THR A 163 -12.91 12.92 5.93
C THR A 163 -12.74 11.41 6.15
N ALA A 164 -13.43 10.56 5.40
CA ALA A 164 -13.29 9.09 5.50
C ALA A 164 -11.88 8.62 5.07
N TYR A 165 -11.39 9.14 3.95
CA TYR A 165 -10.08 8.80 3.43
C TYR A 165 -8.97 9.24 4.38
N ALA A 166 -8.99 10.50 4.83
CA ALA A 166 -8.02 11.02 5.79
C ALA A 166 -8.04 10.24 7.12
N ALA A 167 -9.23 9.88 7.64
CA ALA A 167 -9.37 9.05 8.82
C ALA A 167 -8.72 7.67 8.62
N SER A 168 -8.97 7.00 7.48
CA SER A 168 -8.38 5.69 7.19
C SER A 168 -6.85 5.75 7.08
N LYS A 169 -6.31 6.78 6.41
CA LYS A 169 -4.86 6.94 6.19
C LYS A 169 -4.14 7.48 7.44
N GLY A 170 -4.83 8.30 8.24
CA GLY A 170 -4.37 8.72 9.56
C GLY A 170 -4.26 7.55 10.53
N ALA A 171 -5.24 6.64 10.54
CA ALA A 171 -5.19 5.44 11.35
C ALA A 171 -4.03 4.52 10.95
N ILE A 172 -3.73 4.36 9.64
CA ILE A 172 -2.56 3.61 9.17
C ILE A 172 -1.27 4.25 9.69
N ALA A 173 -1.14 5.56 9.63
CA ALA A 173 0.00 6.28 10.18
C ALA A 173 0.15 6.04 11.69
N SER A 174 -0.96 6.16 12.44
CA SER A 174 -0.97 6.00 13.91
C SER A 174 -0.68 4.57 14.37
N MET A 175 -1.12 3.54 13.63
CA MET A 175 -0.88 2.14 14.01
C MET A 175 0.54 1.65 13.68
N THR A 176 1.33 2.39 12.88
CA THR A 176 2.64 1.96 12.42
C THR A 176 3.62 1.73 13.57
N LEU A 177 3.76 2.69 14.47
CA LEU A 177 4.68 2.58 15.61
C LEU A 177 4.28 1.50 16.63
N PRO A 178 3.03 1.41 17.11
CA PRO A 178 2.64 0.32 18.02
C PRO A 178 2.80 -1.06 17.38
N ALA A 179 2.43 -1.24 16.11
CA ALA A 179 2.64 -2.51 15.41
C ALA A 179 4.14 -2.87 15.28
N ALA A 180 5.01 -1.90 15.01
CA ALA A 180 6.45 -2.11 14.98
C ALA A 180 7.00 -2.57 16.35
N ARG A 181 6.45 -2.02 17.43
CA ARG A 181 6.82 -2.41 18.81
C ARG A 181 6.32 -3.81 19.16
N ASP A 182 5.08 -4.13 18.82
CA ASP A 182 4.48 -5.46 19.04
C ASP A 182 5.27 -6.56 18.32
N LEU A 183 5.75 -6.27 17.10
CA LEU A 183 6.42 -7.25 16.23
C LEU A 183 7.95 -7.28 16.38
N ALA A 184 8.53 -6.37 17.15
CA ALA A 184 9.98 -6.29 17.33
C ALA A 184 10.61 -7.57 17.90
N SER A 185 9.93 -8.21 18.88
CA SER A 185 10.40 -9.48 19.48
C SER A 185 10.39 -10.65 18.49
N PHE A 186 9.67 -10.53 17.40
CA PHE A 186 9.64 -11.52 16.30
C PHE A 186 10.64 -11.20 15.18
N GLY A 187 11.38 -10.11 15.27
CA GLY A 187 12.30 -9.66 14.20
C GLY A 187 11.55 -9.17 12.95
N ILE A 188 10.38 -8.57 13.12
CA ILE A 188 9.56 -8.04 12.02
C ILE A 188 9.45 -6.53 12.17
N ARG A 189 9.81 -5.79 11.12
CA ARG A 189 9.69 -4.34 11.06
C ARG A 189 8.36 -3.91 10.44
N VAL A 190 7.86 -2.75 10.86
CA VAL A 190 6.67 -2.13 10.27
C VAL A 190 6.96 -0.68 9.93
N MET A 191 6.70 -0.31 8.68
CA MET A 191 6.85 1.04 8.16
C MET A 191 5.58 1.49 7.45
N ALA A 192 5.40 2.78 7.29
CA ALA A 192 4.41 3.32 6.37
C ALA A 192 5.05 4.33 5.42
N ILE A 193 4.57 4.35 4.17
CA ILE A 193 4.85 5.42 3.21
C ILE A 193 3.58 6.27 3.10
N ALA A 194 3.72 7.58 3.16
CA ALA A 194 2.66 8.56 2.90
C ALA A 194 2.91 9.26 1.57
N PRO A 195 2.41 8.72 0.44
CA PRO A 195 2.57 9.33 -0.87
C PRO A 195 1.83 10.67 -0.96
N GLY A 196 2.40 11.61 -1.72
CA GLY A 196 1.70 12.77 -2.25
C GLY A 196 0.83 12.41 -3.46
N ILE A 197 0.84 13.25 -4.49
CA ILE A 197 0.06 13.04 -5.71
C ILE A 197 0.93 12.28 -6.72
N PHE A 198 0.53 11.05 -7.06
CA PHE A 198 1.27 10.15 -7.97
C PHE A 198 0.46 9.84 -9.23
N GLU A 199 1.18 9.62 -10.35
CA GLU A 199 0.61 9.12 -11.60
C GLU A 199 0.09 7.68 -11.38
N THR A 200 -1.22 7.56 -11.17
CA THR A 200 -1.89 6.27 -10.97
C THR A 200 -3.09 6.17 -11.91
N PRO A 201 -3.63 4.98 -12.19
CA PRO A 201 -4.85 4.84 -12.99
C PRO A 201 -6.01 5.68 -12.44
N MET A 202 -6.05 5.94 -11.15
CA MET A 202 -7.03 6.81 -10.50
C MET A 202 -6.99 8.25 -11.01
N LEU A 203 -5.79 8.78 -11.28
CA LEU A 203 -5.61 10.12 -11.84
C LEU A 203 -5.58 10.11 -13.37
N ALA A 204 -5.33 8.98 -14.01
CA ALA A 204 -5.29 8.86 -15.47
C ALA A 204 -6.64 9.19 -16.13
N GLY A 205 -7.75 9.04 -15.40
CA GLY A 205 -9.09 9.44 -15.85
C GLY A 205 -9.35 10.96 -15.84
N LEU A 206 -8.45 11.77 -15.26
CA LEU A 206 -8.58 13.23 -15.24
C LEU A 206 -8.04 13.87 -16.53
N PRO A 207 -8.60 15.00 -16.99
CA PRO A 207 -8.04 15.77 -18.08
C PRO A 207 -6.57 16.13 -17.85
N GLU A 208 -5.79 16.19 -18.93
CA GLU A 208 -4.33 16.47 -18.84
C GLU A 208 -4.03 17.80 -18.14
N GLU A 209 -4.80 18.85 -18.44
CA GLU A 209 -4.68 20.16 -17.78
C GLU A 209 -4.83 20.08 -16.25
N VAL A 210 -5.73 19.22 -15.76
CA VAL A 210 -5.94 19.00 -14.33
C VAL A 210 -4.74 18.29 -13.73
N ARG A 211 -4.22 17.25 -14.41
CA ARG A 211 -3.01 16.52 -13.97
C ARG A 211 -1.79 17.43 -13.91
N GLU A 212 -1.60 18.27 -14.93
CA GLU A 212 -0.53 19.29 -14.93
C GLU A 212 -0.70 20.29 -13.79
N SER A 213 -1.92 20.78 -13.56
CA SER A 213 -2.20 21.71 -12.47
C SER A 213 -1.88 21.10 -11.10
N LEU A 214 -2.23 19.82 -10.89
CA LEU A 214 -1.86 19.09 -9.67
C LEU A 214 -0.35 18.93 -9.55
N GLY A 215 0.35 18.64 -10.63
CA GLY A 215 1.81 18.54 -10.66
C GLY A 215 2.51 19.84 -10.29
N LYS A 216 1.98 20.98 -10.75
CA LYS A 216 2.51 22.32 -10.43
C LYS A 216 2.34 22.71 -8.95
N GLN A 217 1.47 22.06 -8.20
CA GLN A 217 1.33 22.26 -6.75
C GLN A 217 2.45 21.59 -5.94
N VAL A 218 3.19 20.65 -6.55
CA VAL A 218 4.35 20.02 -5.92
C VAL A 218 5.54 20.97 -5.96
N PRO A 219 6.12 21.38 -4.83
CA PRO A 219 7.24 22.33 -4.81
C PRO A 219 8.45 21.86 -5.62
N PHE A 220 8.94 20.63 -5.38
CA PHE A 220 10.04 20.06 -6.15
C PHE A 220 10.13 18.54 -5.96
N PRO A 221 10.28 17.79 -7.06
CA PRO A 221 10.17 18.22 -8.47
C PRO A 221 8.73 18.62 -8.79
N SER A 222 8.54 19.70 -9.59
CA SER A 222 7.20 20.23 -9.90
C SER A 222 6.47 19.37 -10.94
N ARG A 223 6.04 18.20 -10.51
CA ARG A 223 5.32 17.17 -11.27
C ARG A 223 4.65 16.18 -10.34
N LEU A 224 3.79 15.34 -10.89
CA LEU A 224 3.29 14.17 -10.18
C LEU A 224 4.45 13.20 -9.86
N GLY A 225 4.33 12.50 -8.73
CA GLY A 225 5.21 11.39 -8.39
C GLY A 225 5.04 10.23 -9.38
N ARG A 226 6.11 9.58 -9.75
CA ARG A 226 6.08 8.38 -10.61
C ARG A 226 5.94 7.14 -9.73
N PRO A 227 5.08 6.17 -10.08
CA PRO A 227 4.90 4.96 -9.26
C PRO A 227 6.20 4.22 -8.91
N VAL A 228 7.19 4.25 -9.80
CA VAL A 228 8.51 3.66 -9.55
C VAL A 228 9.27 4.35 -8.39
N GLU A 229 8.98 5.61 -8.08
CA GLU A 229 9.61 6.32 -6.96
C GLU A 229 9.08 5.78 -5.61
N PHE A 230 7.81 5.39 -5.55
CA PHE A 230 7.25 4.66 -4.42
C PHE A 230 7.92 3.28 -4.27
N ALA A 231 8.05 2.53 -5.36
CA ALA A 231 8.69 1.22 -5.36
C ALA A 231 10.15 1.28 -4.91
N ARG A 232 10.90 2.31 -5.31
CA ARG A 232 12.28 2.56 -4.87
C ARG A 232 12.37 2.81 -3.37
N LEU A 233 11.46 3.63 -2.82
CA LEU A 233 11.42 3.85 -1.37
C LEU A 233 11.06 2.57 -0.62
N ALA A 234 10.09 1.79 -1.11
CA ALA A 234 9.76 0.50 -0.53
C ALA A 234 10.96 -0.45 -0.52
N ALA A 235 11.73 -0.51 -1.61
CA ALA A 235 12.97 -1.29 -1.68
C ALA A 235 14.01 -0.79 -0.67
N SER A 236 14.20 0.52 -0.56
CA SER A 236 15.12 1.12 0.42
C SER A 236 14.72 0.80 1.86
N ILE A 237 13.41 0.74 2.16
CA ILE A 237 12.91 0.32 3.48
C ILE A 237 13.25 -1.16 3.74
N VAL A 238 13.10 -2.03 2.74
CA VAL A 238 13.47 -3.45 2.87
C VAL A 238 14.95 -3.59 3.21
N GLU A 239 15.82 -2.85 2.51
CA GLU A 239 17.27 -2.98 2.61
C GLU A 239 17.89 -2.29 3.81
N ASN A 240 17.19 -1.33 4.43
CA ASN A 240 17.71 -0.60 5.59
C ASN A 240 17.05 -1.08 6.90
N PRO A 241 17.72 -1.93 7.70
CA PRO A 241 17.15 -2.53 8.91
C PRO A 241 16.87 -1.51 10.02
N MET A 242 17.46 -0.31 9.96
CA MET A 242 17.23 0.72 10.98
C MET A 242 15.90 1.47 10.78
N LEU A 243 15.26 1.33 9.61
CA LEU A 243 13.94 1.89 9.35
C LEU A 243 12.86 0.99 9.95
N ASN A 244 12.28 1.42 11.08
CA ASN A 244 11.21 0.71 11.79
C ASN A 244 10.33 1.67 12.57
N GLY A 245 9.02 1.52 12.49
CA GLY A 245 8.03 2.29 13.26
C GLY A 245 7.77 3.71 12.77
N GLU A 246 8.21 4.08 11.56
CA GLU A 246 8.12 5.45 11.04
C GLU A 246 7.20 5.56 9.83
N VAL A 247 6.70 6.76 9.60
CA VAL A 247 5.89 7.14 8.44
C VAL A 247 6.70 8.10 7.58
N ILE A 248 7.07 7.67 6.37
CA ILE A 248 7.87 8.49 5.46
C ILE A 248 6.94 9.18 4.45
N ARG A 249 6.88 10.52 4.48
CA ARG A 249 6.23 11.30 3.43
C ARG A 249 7.07 11.26 2.15
N LEU A 250 6.43 10.84 1.05
CA LEU A 250 7.04 10.82 -0.30
C LEU A 250 6.19 11.72 -1.19
N ASP A 251 6.44 13.04 -1.15
CA ASP A 251 5.45 14.02 -1.62
C ASP A 251 6.03 15.26 -2.30
N GLY A 252 7.35 15.33 -2.52
CA GLY A 252 7.99 16.51 -3.11
C GLY A 252 7.77 17.81 -2.31
N ALA A 253 7.60 17.69 -0.99
CA ALA A 253 7.31 18.76 -0.05
C ALA A 253 5.93 19.42 -0.20
N ILE A 254 4.97 18.79 -0.89
CA ILE A 254 3.61 19.32 -0.99
C ILE A 254 2.93 19.35 0.39
N ARG A 255 2.17 20.40 0.62
CA ARG A 255 1.14 20.48 1.66
C ARG A 255 -0.18 20.76 0.96
N MET A 256 -1.13 19.85 1.09
CA MET A 256 -2.36 19.91 0.31
C MET A 256 -3.16 21.17 0.70
N ALA A 257 -3.55 21.95 -0.31
CA ALA A 257 -4.50 23.03 -0.10
C ALA A 257 -5.88 22.47 0.29
N PRO A 258 -6.77 23.25 0.95
CA PRO A 258 -8.10 22.76 1.33
C PRO A 258 -8.96 22.29 0.15
N LYS A 259 -8.67 22.78 -1.05
CA LYS A 259 -9.31 22.41 -2.34
C LYS A 259 -8.27 22.24 -3.41
#